data_faec1ddf624e577b78300314aab32226
#
_entry.id   faec1ddf624e577b78300314aab32226
#
_cell.length_a   1.000
_cell.length_b   1.000
_cell.length_c   1.000
_cell.angle_alpha   90.00
_cell.angle_beta   90.00
_cell.angle_gamma   90.00
#
_symmetry.space_group_name_H-M   'P 1'
#
loop_
_entity.id
_entity.type
_entity.pdbx_description
1 polymer ?
#
loop_
_entity_poly.entity_id
_entity_poly.type
_entity_poly.pdbx_seq_one_letter_code
_entity_poly.pdbx_strand_id
1 'polypeptide(L)'
;GASLVLVGVAALASCPLQAWLLARLRHHGGLPGFTLPFVLIGLLALLCIAPVSVSSPDVPAPDATTLRDAWLLGIGQVVFLHQPLAAACLLAAVALASLRDALWLLAGSAMGLLAAGLFGAPWADGQAGFNPALAALALVQWRGGWRLPLLGMIAAVAIWRVCIELGLPALTLPFLLATWLGLALRAPHPSRVD
;
A
#
# COMPACT_ATOMS: atom_id res chain seq x y z
N GLY A 1 25.15 12.33 -5.24
CA GLY A 1 24.56 13.53 -5.92
C GLY A 1 23.45 13.17 -6.89
N ALA A 2 23.67 12.20 -7.78
CA ALA A 2 22.68 11.85 -8.83
C ALA A 2 21.32 11.38 -8.27
N SER A 3 21.31 10.63 -7.18
CA SER A 3 20.07 10.13 -6.55
C SER A 3 19.17 11.26 -6.02
N LEU A 4 19.74 12.31 -5.42
CA LEU A 4 18.97 13.45 -4.91
C LEU A 4 18.35 14.26 -6.05
N VAL A 5 19.07 14.43 -7.16
CA VAL A 5 18.57 15.11 -8.35
C VAL A 5 17.39 14.31 -8.94
N LEU A 6 17.53 12.99 -9.05
CA LEU A 6 16.47 12.11 -9.56
C LEU A 6 15.20 12.17 -8.69
N VAL A 7 15.37 12.14 -7.38
CA VAL A 7 14.25 12.29 -6.43
C VAL A 7 13.59 13.66 -6.58
N GLY A 8 14.37 14.73 -6.69
CA GLY A 8 13.86 16.08 -6.90
C GLY A 8 13.06 16.21 -8.21
N VAL A 9 13.59 15.67 -9.31
CA VAL A 9 12.90 15.65 -10.61
C VAL A 9 11.62 14.83 -10.53
N ALA A 10 11.64 13.66 -9.93
CA ALA A 10 10.46 12.81 -9.74
C ALA A 10 9.38 13.51 -8.90
N ALA A 11 9.78 14.19 -7.82
CA ALA A 11 8.87 14.95 -6.98
C ALA A 11 8.22 16.12 -7.74
N LEU A 12 9.00 16.88 -8.50
CA LEU A 12 8.49 17.98 -9.32
C LEU A 12 7.55 17.50 -10.45
N ALA A 13 7.86 16.37 -11.09
CA ALA A 13 7.02 15.77 -12.12
C ALA A 13 5.71 15.19 -11.56
N SER A 14 5.71 14.76 -10.29
CA SER A 14 4.51 14.17 -9.67
C SER A 14 3.38 15.18 -9.49
N CYS A 15 3.67 16.46 -9.25
CA CYS A 15 2.66 17.48 -8.99
C CYS A 15 1.74 17.73 -10.20
N PRO A 16 2.24 18.07 -11.41
CA PRO A 16 1.39 18.26 -12.58
C PRO A 16 0.71 16.94 -13.02
N LEU A 17 1.40 15.81 -12.87
CA LEU A 17 0.82 14.50 -13.15
C LEU A 17 -0.37 14.23 -12.23
N GLN A 18 -0.25 14.49 -10.92
CA GLN A 18 -1.34 14.35 -9.97
C GLN A 18 -2.53 15.25 -10.33
N ALA A 19 -2.28 16.51 -10.64
CA ALA A 19 -3.34 17.45 -11.02
C ALA A 19 -4.09 16.98 -12.27
N TRP A 20 -3.35 16.54 -13.29
CA TRP A 20 -3.93 16.01 -14.53
C TRP A 20 -4.72 14.72 -14.30
N LEU A 21 -4.18 13.77 -13.53
CA LEU A 21 -4.85 12.52 -13.20
C LEU A 21 -6.13 12.75 -12.39
N LEU A 22 -6.11 13.65 -11.41
CA LEU A 22 -7.30 13.99 -10.62
C LEU A 22 -8.39 14.61 -11.51
N ALA A 23 -8.03 15.50 -12.45
CA ALA A 23 -8.97 16.05 -13.41
C ALA A 23 -9.62 14.94 -14.25
N ARG A 24 -8.83 14.00 -14.77
CA ARG A 24 -9.33 12.86 -15.56
C ARG A 24 -10.22 11.93 -14.74
N LEU A 25 -9.77 11.53 -13.53
CA LEU A 25 -10.50 10.60 -12.67
C LEU A 25 -11.84 11.17 -12.18
N ARG A 26 -11.93 12.49 -11.99
CA ARG A 26 -13.22 13.16 -11.69
C ARG A 26 -14.25 12.98 -12.79
N HIS A 27 -13.83 12.98 -14.06
CA HIS A 27 -14.72 12.73 -15.21
C HIS A 27 -15.13 11.26 -15.34
N HIS A 28 -14.36 10.33 -14.77
CA HIS A 28 -14.57 8.87 -14.88
C HIS A 28 -15.08 8.25 -13.57
N GLY A 29 -16.04 8.87 -12.89
CA GLY A 29 -16.69 8.31 -11.70
C GLY A 29 -16.12 8.75 -10.35
N GLY A 30 -15.24 9.76 -10.33
CA GLY A 30 -14.73 10.35 -9.07
C GLY A 30 -13.80 9.45 -8.28
N LEU A 31 -13.08 8.54 -8.94
CA LEU A 31 -12.10 7.68 -8.27
C LEU A 31 -10.97 8.54 -7.68
N PRO A 32 -10.57 8.29 -6.44
CA PRO A 32 -9.44 9.00 -5.84
C PRO A 32 -8.12 8.59 -6.49
N GLY A 33 -7.25 9.58 -6.75
CA GLY A 33 -5.95 9.35 -7.39
C GLY A 33 -4.94 8.63 -6.51
N PHE A 34 -5.10 8.70 -5.19
CA PHE A 34 -4.18 8.11 -4.20
C PHE A 34 -2.71 8.28 -4.58
N THR A 35 -1.97 7.18 -4.60
CA THR A 35 -0.54 7.10 -4.92
C THR A 35 -0.25 6.84 -6.41
N LEU A 36 -1.23 6.98 -7.31
CA LEU A 36 -1.07 6.66 -8.73
C LEU A 36 0.14 7.36 -9.39
N PRO A 37 0.40 8.67 -9.19
CA PRO A 37 1.59 9.30 -9.75
C PRO A 37 2.89 8.69 -9.25
N PHE A 38 2.96 8.34 -7.96
CA PHE A 38 4.11 7.67 -7.37
C PHE A 38 4.36 6.30 -8.03
N VAL A 39 3.31 5.51 -8.23
CA VAL A 39 3.40 4.20 -8.89
C VAL A 39 3.88 4.36 -10.34
N LEU A 40 3.29 5.28 -11.10
CA LEU A 40 3.66 5.50 -12.50
C LEU A 40 5.10 5.97 -12.65
N ILE A 41 5.52 6.96 -11.87
CA ILE A 41 6.90 7.48 -11.90
C ILE A 41 7.88 6.41 -11.41
N GLY A 42 7.54 5.68 -10.33
CA GLY A 42 8.37 4.62 -9.80
C GLY A 42 8.57 3.48 -10.79
N LEU A 43 7.52 3.00 -11.44
CA LEU A 43 7.62 1.97 -12.48
C LEU A 43 8.41 2.47 -13.69
N LEU A 44 8.16 3.69 -14.14
CA LEU A 44 8.91 4.28 -15.24
C LEU A 44 10.41 4.41 -14.91
N ALA A 45 10.74 4.88 -13.71
CA ALA A 45 12.13 4.98 -13.25
C ALA A 45 12.81 3.60 -13.22
N LEU A 46 12.11 2.56 -12.75
CA LEU A 46 12.62 1.19 -12.72
C LEU A 46 12.81 0.59 -14.13
N LEU A 47 11.95 0.95 -15.08
CA LEU A 47 12.11 0.55 -16.49
C LEU A 47 13.26 1.27 -17.19
N CYS A 48 13.55 2.53 -16.81
CA CYS A 48 14.61 3.34 -17.39
C CYS A 48 15.98 3.12 -16.74
N ILE A 49 16.02 2.70 -15.48
CA ILE A 49 17.24 2.37 -14.78
C ILE A 49 17.53 0.91 -15.10
N ALA A 50 18.59 0.65 -15.88
CA ALA A 50 19.07 -0.71 -16.11
C ALA A 50 19.20 -1.44 -14.75
N PRO A 51 18.93 -2.77 -14.70
CA PRO A 51 18.91 -3.50 -13.46
C PRO A 51 20.26 -3.36 -12.76
N VAL A 52 20.34 -2.44 -11.81
CA VAL A 52 21.40 -2.46 -10.83
C VAL A 52 21.14 -3.74 -10.07
N SER A 53 22.06 -4.70 -10.20
CA SER A 53 22.05 -5.90 -9.38
C SER A 53 22.19 -5.44 -7.92
N VAL A 54 21.08 -5.14 -7.32
CA VAL A 54 21.01 -4.96 -5.88
C VAL A 54 21.18 -6.36 -5.33
N SER A 55 22.40 -6.70 -4.94
CA SER A 55 22.65 -7.88 -4.12
C SER A 55 21.67 -7.77 -2.96
N SER A 56 20.69 -8.67 -2.91
CA SER A 56 19.80 -8.75 -1.75
C SER A 56 20.72 -8.88 -0.53
N PRO A 57 20.70 -7.95 0.43
CA PRO A 57 21.45 -8.17 1.64
C PRO A 57 21.00 -9.53 2.20
N ASP A 58 21.95 -10.34 2.66
CA ASP A 58 21.65 -11.57 3.41
C ASP A 58 20.73 -11.18 4.57
N VAL A 59 19.43 -11.32 4.37
CA VAL A 59 18.46 -11.06 5.43
C VAL A 59 18.53 -12.29 6.34
N PRO A 60 18.95 -12.13 7.60
CA PRO A 60 18.98 -13.24 8.54
C PRO A 60 17.63 -13.95 8.60
N ALA A 61 17.65 -15.28 8.71
CA ALA A 61 16.41 -16.04 8.89
C ALA A 61 15.64 -15.47 10.09
N PRO A 62 14.36 -15.14 9.90
CA PRO A 62 13.59 -14.46 10.93
C PRO A 62 13.37 -15.38 12.13
N ASP A 63 13.71 -14.91 13.31
CA ASP A 63 13.37 -15.53 14.59
C ASP A 63 11.98 -15.06 15.09
N ALA A 64 11.55 -15.57 16.24
CA ALA A 64 10.23 -15.23 16.79
C ALA A 64 10.05 -13.75 17.14
N THR A 65 11.15 -13.00 17.33
CA THR A 65 11.11 -11.55 17.58
C THR A 65 10.83 -10.78 16.30
N THR A 66 11.25 -11.30 15.17
CA THR A 66 11.07 -10.68 13.85
C THR A 66 9.63 -10.77 13.33
N LEU A 67 8.82 -11.75 13.74
CA LEU A 67 7.41 -11.85 13.33
C LEU A 67 6.57 -10.64 13.81
N ARG A 68 6.73 -10.29 15.09
CA ARG A 68 6.10 -9.11 15.68
C ARG A 68 6.59 -7.83 14.99
N ASP A 69 7.90 -7.77 14.77
CA ASP A 69 8.52 -6.61 14.16
C ASP A 69 8.10 -6.46 12.70
N ALA A 70 8.04 -7.55 11.93
CA ALA A 70 7.52 -7.55 10.56
C ALA A 70 6.05 -7.10 10.50
N TRP A 71 5.24 -7.50 11.47
CA TRP A 71 3.85 -7.05 11.57
C TRP A 71 3.75 -5.54 11.80
N LEU A 72 4.53 -5.00 12.74
CA LEU A 72 4.59 -3.56 12.99
C LEU A 72 5.19 -2.81 11.79
N LEU A 73 6.23 -3.35 11.17
CA LEU A 73 6.85 -2.76 9.98
C LEU A 73 5.87 -2.64 8.83
N GLY A 74 4.95 -3.60 8.64
CA GLY A 74 3.90 -3.49 7.64
C GLY A 74 3.02 -2.23 7.83
N ILE A 75 2.79 -1.81 9.07
CA ILE A 75 2.11 -0.55 9.38
C ILE A 75 3.05 0.64 9.16
N GLY A 76 4.30 0.53 9.60
CA GLY A 76 5.32 1.57 9.44
C GLY A 76 5.61 1.91 7.99
N GLN A 77 5.63 0.91 7.10
CA GLN A 77 5.84 1.08 5.67
C GLN A 77 4.82 2.03 5.01
N VAL A 78 3.64 2.20 5.57
CA VAL A 78 2.63 3.17 5.12
C VAL A 78 3.20 4.59 5.04
N VAL A 79 4.13 4.92 5.93
CA VAL A 79 4.84 6.22 5.99
C VAL A 79 6.36 6.06 5.92
N PHE A 80 6.83 4.97 5.31
CA PHE A 80 8.25 4.66 5.10
C PHE A 80 9.09 4.55 6.38
N LEU A 81 8.49 4.12 7.48
CA LEU A 81 9.19 3.87 8.74
C LEU A 81 9.75 2.44 8.76
N HIS A 82 11.05 2.32 8.95
CA HIS A 82 11.76 1.03 8.99
C HIS A 82 12.13 0.59 10.42
N GLN A 83 11.53 1.20 11.44
CA GLN A 83 11.78 0.87 12.84
C GLN A 83 10.48 0.43 13.51
N PRO A 84 10.42 -0.77 14.14
CA PRO A 84 9.21 -1.29 14.78
C PRO A 84 8.66 -0.37 15.87
N LEU A 85 9.55 0.28 16.66
CA LEU A 85 9.12 1.22 17.69
C LEU A 85 8.42 2.45 17.09
N ALA A 86 8.95 3.00 16.01
CA ALA A 86 8.32 4.13 15.33
C ALA A 86 6.96 3.72 14.71
N ALA A 87 6.88 2.52 14.16
CA ALA A 87 5.62 1.95 13.67
C ALA A 87 4.59 1.75 14.81
N ALA A 88 5.03 1.32 16.00
CA ALA A 88 4.17 1.22 17.17
C ALA A 88 3.66 2.59 17.64
N CYS A 89 4.51 3.62 17.61
CA CYS A 89 4.10 5.00 17.91
C CYS A 89 3.08 5.52 16.89
N LEU A 90 3.27 5.25 15.60
CA LEU A 90 2.31 5.57 14.56
C LEU A 90 0.96 4.89 14.81
N LEU A 91 0.98 3.59 15.10
CA LEU A 91 -0.22 2.83 15.43
C LEU A 91 -0.94 3.40 16.65
N ALA A 92 -0.20 3.75 17.70
CA ALA A 92 -0.76 4.37 18.89
C ALA A 92 -1.41 5.73 18.55
N ALA A 93 -0.77 6.56 17.72
CA ALA A 93 -1.33 7.83 17.27
C ALA A 93 -2.64 7.64 16.49
N VAL A 94 -2.67 6.66 15.57
CA VAL A 94 -3.90 6.31 14.84
C VAL A 94 -4.97 5.78 15.80
N ALA A 95 -4.62 4.96 16.77
CA ALA A 95 -5.57 4.41 17.75
C ALA A 95 -6.18 5.50 18.65
N LEU A 96 -5.40 6.52 19.02
CA LEU A 96 -5.90 7.68 19.75
C LEU A 96 -6.88 8.52 18.92
N ALA A 97 -6.69 8.60 17.62
CA ALA A 97 -7.60 9.29 16.70
C ALA A 97 -8.83 8.42 16.36
N SER A 98 -8.63 7.15 16.08
CA SER A 98 -9.66 6.19 15.69
C SER A 98 -9.21 4.75 15.96
N LEU A 99 -9.74 4.15 17.01
CA LEU A 99 -9.48 2.74 17.33
C LEU A 99 -9.90 1.80 16.18
N ARG A 100 -10.99 2.15 15.50
CA ARG A 100 -11.49 1.40 14.34
C ARG A 100 -10.44 1.34 13.23
N ASP A 101 -9.83 2.47 12.90
CA ASP A 101 -8.83 2.57 11.82
C ASP A 101 -7.55 1.84 12.20
N ALA A 102 -7.13 1.94 13.47
CA ALA A 102 -5.99 1.19 13.99
C ALA A 102 -6.20 -0.33 13.92
N LEU A 103 -7.39 -0.81 14.24
CA LEU A 103 -7.73 -2.24 14.14
C LEU A 103 -7.69 -2.73 12.69
N TRP A 104 -8.14 -1.92 11.73
CA TRP A 104 -8.06 -2.26 10.31
C TRP A 104 -6.63 -2.22 9.78
N LEU A 105 -5.78 -1.29 10.23
CA LEU A 105 -4.35 -1.29 9.93
C LEU A 105 -3.67 -2.57 10.42
N LEU A 106 -3.94 -2.95 11.67
CA LEU A 106 -3.43 -4.18 12.27
C LEU A 106 -3.87 -5.42 11.49
N ALA A 107 -5.17 -5.50 11.17
CA ALA A 107 -5.74 -6.63 10.42
C ALA A 107 -5.14 -6.73 9.01
N GLY A 108 -4.99 -5.60 8.31
CA GLY A 108 -4.41 -5.57 6.98
C GLY A 108 -2.94 -6.01 6.98
N SER A 109 -2.14 -5.49 7.90
CA SER A 109 -0.75 -5.89 8.05
C SER A 109 -0.60 -7.37 8.40
N ALA A 110 -1.44 -7.88 9.31
CA ALA A 110 -1.47 -9.31 9.67
C ALA A 110 -1.85 -10.18 8.47
N MET A 111 -2.84 -9.79 7.68
CA MET A 111 -3.26 -10.54 6.49
C MET A 111 -2.12 -10.65 5.47
N GLY A 112 -1.40 -9.56 5.20
CA GLY A 112 -0.26 -9.58 4.29
C GLY A 112 0.87 -10.47 4.80
N LEU A 113 1.17 -10.40 6.10
CA LEU A 113 2.18 -11.25 6.73
C LEU A 113 1.82 -12.74 6.66
N LEU A 114 0.56 -13.08 6.95
CA LEU A 114 0.05 -14.45 6.83
C LEU A 114 0.13 -14.95 5.38
N ALA A 115 -0.25 -14.12 4.43
CA ALA A 115 -0.15 -14.44 3.00
C ALA A 115 1.31 -14.67 2.58
N ALA A 116 2.25 -13.84 3.01
CA ALA A 116 3.67 -14.04 2.72
C ALA A 116 4.18 -15.37 3.27
N GLY A 117 3.80 -15.71 4.51
CA GLY A 117 4.13 -17.02 5.11
C GLY A 117 3.54 -18.19 4.32
N LEU A 118 2.28 -18.10 3.91
CA LEU A 118 1.60 -19.16 3.14
C LEU A 118 2.21 -19.36 1.75
N PHE A 119 2.66 -18.30 1.11
CA PHE A 119 3.23 -18.34 -0.25
C PHE A 119 4.76 -18.46 -0.27
N GLY A 120 5.42 -18.56 0.89
CA GLY A 120 6.88 -18.61 0.99
C GLY A 120 7.58 -17.35 0.46
N ALA A 121 6.91 -16.20 0.54
CA ALA A 121 7.45 -14.93 0.08
C ALA A 121 8.21 -14.19 1.21
N PRO A 122 9.17 -13.30 0.90
CA PRO A 122 9.85 -12.48 1.91
C PRO A 122 8.84 -11.63 2.71
N TRP A 123 8.99 -11.59 4.01
CA TRP A 123 8.06 -10.90 4.90
C TRP A 123 8.72 -10.08 6.02
N ALA A 124 10.03 -10.27 6.25
CA ALA A 124 10.73 -9.68 7.38
C ALA A 124 10.79 -8.14 7.34
N ASP A 125 10.72 -7.54 6.16
CA ASP A 125 10.78 -6.08 5.94
C ASP A 125 9.41 -5.38 6.02
N GLY A 126 8.33 -6.14 6.26
CA GLY A 126 6.96 -5.61 6.34
C GLY A 126 6.30 -5.29 4.99
N GLN A 127 6.98 -5.48 3.86
CA GLN A 127 6.43 -5.12 2.53
C GLN A 127 5.16 -5.89 2.18
N ALA A 128 5.01 -7.10 2.64
CA ALA A 128 3.80 -7.89 2.43
C ALA A 128 2.56 -7.27 3.12
N GLY A 129 2.78 -6.63 4.29
CA GLY A 129 1.70 -6.13 5.14
C GLY A 129 1.15 -4.75 4.75
N PHE A 130 1.95 -3.88 4.12
CA PHE A 130 1.56 -2.47 3.98
C PHE A 130 0.44 -2.23 2.96
N ASN A 131 0.42 -2.93 1.83
CA ASN A 131 -0.62 -2.79 0.82
C ASN A 131 -2.01 -3.18 1.32
N PRO A 132 -2.19 -4.35 1.99
CA PRO A 132 -3.48 -4.68 2.59
C PRO A 132 -3.87 -3.72 3.73
N ALA A 133 -2.90 -3.24 4.53
CA ALA A 133 -3.16 -2.25 5.58
C ALA A 133 -3.68 -0.92 5.00
N LEU A 134 -3.05 -0.42 3.94
CA LEU A 134 -3.51 0.77 3.23
C LEU A 134 -4.88 0.58 2.60
N ALA A 135 -5.14 -0.57 1.95
CA ALA A 135 -6.43 -0.86 1.33
C ALA A 135 -7.55 -0.90 2.38
N ALA A 136 -7.28 -1.53 3.53
CA ALA A 136 -8.23 -1.55 4.65
C ALA A 136 -8.53 -0.15 5.16
N LEU A 137 -7.47 0.66 5.43
CA LEU A 137 -7.61 2.03 5.93
C LEU A 137 -8.37 2.93 4.94
N ALA A 138 -8.08 2.83 3.65
CA ALA A 138 -8.78 3.61 2.65
C ALA A 138 -10.26 3.24 2.55
N LEU A 139 -10.58 1.94 2.53
CA LEU A 139 -11.94 1.47 2.31
C LEU A 139 -12.82 1.54 3.55
N VAL A 140 -12.25 1.52 4.76
CA VAL A 140 -13.01 1.69 5.99
C VAL A 140 -13.63 3.09 6.12
N GLN A 141 -13.05 4.09 5.46
CA GLN A 141 -13.58 5.47 5.44
C GLN A 141 -14.87 5.60 4.60
N TRP A 142 -15.17 4.59 3.77
CA TRP A 142 -16.35 4.60 2.93
C TRP A 142 -17.51 3.84 3.58
N ARG A 143 -18.72 4.25 3.26
CA ARG A 143 -19.94 3.56 3.72
C ARG A 143 -20.08 2.21 3.01
N GLY A 144 -19.73 1.13 3.67
CA GLY A 144 -19.76 -0.23 3.08
C GLY A 144 -19.65 -1.32 4.16
N GLY A 145 -19.58 -0.90 5.43
CA GLY A 145 -19.40 -1.80 6.56
C GLY A 145 -18.04 -2.50 6.54
N TRP A 146 -17.91 -3.60 7.28
CA TRP A 146 -16.68 -4.37 7.43
C TRP A 146 -16.29 -5.18 6.17
N ARG A 147 -17.25 -5.45 5.29
CA ARG A 147 -17.02 -6.27 4.08
C ARG A 147 -16.13 -5.57 3.08
N LEU A 148 -16.26 -4.26 2.94
CA LEU A 148 -15.52 -3.49 1.94
C LEU A 148 -14.01 -3.47 2.24
N PRO A 149 -13.53 -3.11 3.44
CA PRO A 149 -12.11 -3.20 3.76
C PRO A 149 -11.58 -4.64 3.71
N LEU A 150 -12.36 -5.65 4.12
CA LEU A 150 -11.96 -7.04 4.02
C LEU A 150 -11.73 -7.47 2.57
N LEU A 151 -12.64 -7.16 1.65
CA LEU A 151 -12.46 -7.44 0.22
C LEU A 151 -11.25 -6.70 -0.35
N GLY A 152 -11.03 -5.45 0.07
CA GLY A 152 -9.85 -4.69 -0.33
C GLY A 152 -8.54 -5.33 0.12
N MET A 153 -8.48 -5.83 1.36
CA MET A 153 -7.29 -6.54 1.85
C MET A 153 -7.02 -7.81 1.04
N ILE A 154 -8.04 -8.63 0.78
CA ILE A 154 -7.92 -9.85 -0.01
C ILE A 154 -7.46 -9.53 -1.44
N ALA A 155 -8.06 -8.53 -2.07
CA ALA A 155 -7.68 -8.09 -3.40
C ALA A 155 -6.23 -7.56 -3.44
N ALA A 156 -5.82 -6.78 -2.43
CA ALA A 156 -4.45 -6.28 -2.34
C ALA A 156 -3.42 -7.40 -2.22
N VAL A 157 -3.70 -8.44 -1.43
CA VAL A 157 -2.85 -9.64 -1.32
C VAL A 157 -2.78 -10.38 -2.65
N ALA A 158 -3.91 -10.59 -3.32
CA ALA A 158 -3.96 -11.29 -4.60
C ALA A 158 -3.15 -10.54 -5.68
N ILE A 159 -3.31 -9.23 -5.78
CA ILE A 159 -2.57 -8.40 -6.74
C ILE A 159 -1.07 -8.38 -6.39
N TRP A 160 -0.73 -8.27 -5.10
CA TRP A 160 0.66 -8.34 -4.64
C TRP A 160 1.31 -9.69 -5.05
N ARG A 161 0.58 -10.79 -4.90
CA ARG A 161 1.07 -12.12 -5.33
C ARG A 161 1.33 -12.16 -6.83
N VAL A 162 0.43 -11.64 -7.64
CA VAL A 162 0.61 -11.54 -9.09
C VAL A 162 1.84 -10.69 -9.44
N CYS A 163 2.06 -9.56 -8.75
CA CYS A 163 3.26 -8.75 -8.97
C CYS A 163 4.55 -9.54 -8.71
N ILE A 164 4.60 -10.32 -7.63
CA ILE A 164 5.75 -11.17 -7.33
C ILE A 164 5.99 -12.21 -8.43
N GLU A 165 4.95 -12.91 -8.88
CA GLU A 165 5.05 -13.94 -9.93
C GLU A 165 5.52 -13.36 -11.26
N LEU A 166 5.15 -12.12 -11.55
CA LEU A 166 5.59 -11.40 -12.75
C LEU A 166 6.98 -10.75 -12.60
N GLY A 167 7.62 -10.85 -11.43
CA GLY A 167 8.88 -10.16 -11.14
C GLY A 167 8.77 -8.62 -11.13
N LEU A 168 7.55 -8.09 -10.91
CA LEU A 168 7.30 -6.66 -10.88
C LEU A 168 7.42 -6.12 -9.45
N PRO A 169 8.06 -4.97 -9.26
CA PRO A 169 8.04 -4.29 -7.98
C PRO A 169 6.61 -3.86 -7.67
N ALA A 170 6.07 -4.38 -6.57
CA ALA A 170 4.67 -4.14 -6.22
C ALA A 170 4.39 -2.66 -5.90
N LEU A 171 5.34 -1.95 -5.28
CA LEU A 171 5.14 -0.58 -4.79
C LEU A 171 3.80 -0.47 -4.04
N THR A 172 3.02 0.57 -4.32
CA THR A 172 1.65 0.72 -3.82
C THR A 172 0.58 0.34 -4.86
N LEU A 173 0.97 -0.34 -5.96
CA LEU A 173 0.03 -0.78 -7.01
C LEU A 173 -1.06 -1.72 -6.48
N PRO A 174 -0.76 -2.74 -5.64
CA PRO A 174 -1.77 -3.60 -5.08
C PRO A 174 -2.83 -2.85 -4.26
N PHE A 175 -2.41 -1.91 -3.41
CA PHE A 175 -3.31 -1.03 -2.68
C PHE A 175 -4.23 -0.24 -3.61
N LEU A 176 -3.64 0.42 -4.61
CA LEU A 176 -4.36 1.28 -5.55
C LEU A 176 -5.47 0.52 -6.29
N LEU A 177 -5.10 -0.60 -6.92
CA LEU A 177 -6.03 -1.42 -7.70
C LEU A 177 -7.09 -2.07 -6.82
N ALA A 178 -6.72 -2.58 -5.64
CA ALA A 178 -7.66 -3.17 -4.69
C ALA A 178 -8.68 -2.16 -4.19
N THR A 179 -8.24 -0.92 -3.91
CA THR A 179 -9.13 0.14 -3.47
C THR A 179 -10.08 0.58 -4.58
N TRP A 180 -9.59 0.73 -5.80
CA TRP A 180 -10.45 1.05 -6.95
C TRP A 180 -11.46 -0.05 -7.25
N LEU A 181 -11.04 -1.31 -7.19
CA LEU A 181 -11.95 -2.46 -7.31
C LEU A 181 -13.05 -2.42 -6.23
N GLY A 182 -12.67 -2.22 -4.98
CA GLY A 182 -13.61 -2.09 -3.87
C GLY A 182 -14.60 -0.95 -4.07
N LEU A 183 -14.14 0.20 -4.55
CA LEU A 183 -15.01 1.34 -4.84
C LEU A 183 -15.93 1.10 -6.05
N ALA A 184 -15.44 0.41 -7.08
CA ALA A 184 -16.25 0.04 -8.26
C ALA A 184 -17.35 -0.99 -7.93
N LEU A 185 -17.06 -1.92 -7.03
CA LEU A 185 -18.04 -2.92 -6.56
C LEU A 185 -19.06 -2.35 -5.57
N ARG A 186 -18.88 -1.13 -5.13
CA ARG A 186 -19.83 -0.44 -4.27
C ARG A 186 -21.09 -0.12 -5.06
N ALA A 187 -22.26 -0.59 -4.55
CA ALA A 187 -23.54 -0.23 -5.14
C ALA A 187 -23.68 1.30 -5.24
N PRO A 188 -24.10 1.84 -6.39
CA PRO A 188 -24.35 3.27 -6.51
C PRO A 188 -25.39 3.66 -5.46
N HIS A 189 -25.03 4.60 -4.59
CA HIS A 189 -25.99 5.16 -3.66
C HIS A 189 -26.99 5.95 -4.50
N PRO A 190 -28.33 5.70 -4.39
CA PRO A 190 -29.28 6.56 -5.07
C PRO A 190 -29.00 8.00 -4.61
N SER A 191 -28.60 8.84 -5.55
CA SER A 191 -28.51 10.27 -5.33
C SER A 191 -29.86 10.70 -4.79
N ARG A 192 -29.93 11.18 -3.54
CA ARG A 192 -31.07 11.98 -3.13
C ARG A 192 -31.09 13.17 -4.08
N VAL A 193 -32.05 13.12 -4.96
CA VAL A 193 -32.50 14.30 -5.69
C VAL A 193 -33.24 15.11 -4.65
N ASP A 194 -32.59 16.11 -4.08
CA ASP A 194 -33.21 17.20 -3.34
C ASP A 194 -33.53 18.32 -4.30
#